data_c1305be1b10f627102e5e8cd86f20f84
#
_entry.id   c1305be1b10f627102e5e8cd86f20f84
#
_cell.length_a   1.000
_cell.length_b   1.000
_cell.length_c   1.000
_cell.angle_alpha   90.00
_cell.angle_beta   90.00
_cell.angle_gamma   90.00
#
_symmetry.space_group_name_H-M   'P 1'
#
loop_
_entity.id
_entity.type
_entity.pdbx_description
1 polymer ?
#
loop_
_entity_poly.entity_id
_entity_poly.type
_entity_poly.pdbx_seq_one_letter_code
_entity_poly.pdbx_strand_id
1 'polypeptide(L)'
;AAPFSVFNTKRAAGDYGVWYGGTSGEAVDIILHTLLASPDPERGTGALNFGKYRNEAFDAMLARAESIAVGPERNAALAQATELVMADQPIIPLYHFHHIVGYGSRIGSYVLHPRGWTTAMQTLPAME
;
A
#
# COMPACT_ATOMS: atom_id res chain seq x y z
N ALA A 1 13.39 -20.16 8.17
CA ALA A 1 13.16 -19.42 6.93
C ALA A 1 12.54 -20.37 5.89
N ALA A 2 11.57 -19.91 5.12
CA ALA A 2 10.91 -20.69 4.08
C ALA A 2 11.16 -20.02 2.72
N PRO A 3 11.16 -20.76 1.60
CA PRO A 3 11.15 -20.18 0.27
C PRO A 3 9.98 -19.21 0.08
N PHE A 4 10.15 -18.17 -0.73
CA PHE A 4 9.15 -17.12 -0.92
C PHE A 4 7.80 -17.66 -1.40
N SER A 5 7.79 -18.68 -2.25
CA SER A 5 6.56 -19.36 -2.69
C SER A 5 5.79 -20.01 -1.54
N VAL A 6 6.50 -20.71 -0.66
CA VAL A 6 5.89 -21.33 0.53
C VAL A 6 5.36 -20.27 1.49
N PHE A 7 6.12 -19.20 1.69
CA PHE A 7 5.67 -18.05 2.50
C PHE A 7 4.36 -17.45 1.95
N ASN A 8 4.29 -17.20 0.64
CA ASN A 8 3.09 -16.64 0.03
C ASN A 8 1.87 -17.55 0.14
N THR A 9 2.05 -18.87 -0.05
CA THR A 9 0.96 -19.84 0.11
C THR A 9 0.42 -19.84 1.53
N LYS A 10 1.29 -19.88 2.52
CA LYS A 10 0.91 -19.85 3.94
C LYS A 10 0.21 -18.55 4.31
N ARG A 11 0.75 -17.42 3.86
CA ARG A 11 0.15 -16.10 4.07
C ARG A 11 -1.25 -16.02 3.47
N ALA A 12 -1.43 -16.46 2.24
CA ALA A 12 -2.73 -16.46 1.57
C ALA A 12 -3.75 -17.38 2.26
N ALA A 13 -3.28 -18.51 2.81
CA ALA A 13 -4.11 -19.44 3.59
C ALA A 13 -4.44 -18.93 5.02
N GLY A 14 -3.73 -17.90 5.51
CA GLY A 14 -3.83 -17.45 6.90
C GLY A 14 -3.13 -18.36 7.91
N ASP A 15 -2.22 -19.22 7.43
CA ASP A 15 -1.44 -20.16 8.26
C ASP A 15 -0.22 -19.45 8.88
N TYR A 16 -0.48 -18.51 9.79
CA TYR A 16 0.52 -17.75 10.52
C TYR A 16 -0.08 -17.13 11.80
N GLY A 17 0.73 -16.94 12.83
CA GLY A 17 0.36 -16.12 13.99
C GLY A 17 0.61 -14.62 13.72
N VAL A 18 1.78 -14.31 13.18
CA VAL A 18 2.17 -12.95 12.76
C VAL A 18 2.93 -13.05 11.45
N TRP A 19 2.68 -12.16 10.51
CA TRP A 19 3.52 -12.01 9.33
C TRP A 19 4.07 -10.58 9.24
N TYR A 20 5.29 -10.47 8.74
CA TYR A 20 5.95 -9.21 8.48
C TYR A 20 6.05 -9.00 6.97
N GLY A 21 5.71 -7.82 6.50
CA GLY A 21 5.80 -7.47 5.09
C GLY A 21 5.71 -5.97 4.87
N GLY A 22 6.03 -5.56 3.66
CA GLY A 22 5.87 -4.18 3.21
C GLY A 22 4.89 -4.11 2.06
N THR A 23 4.24 -2.98 1.93
CA THR A 23 3.43 -2.62 0.78
C THR A 23 3.74 -1.20 0.38
N SER A 24 3.48 -0.88 -0.87
CA SER A 24 3.52 0.48 -1.36
C SER A 24 2.32 0.69 -2.28
N GLY A 25 1.82 1.89 -2.31
CA GLY A 25 0.73 2.28 -3.18
C GLY A 25 0.92 3.72 -3.64
N GLU A 26 0.31 4.06 -4.75
CA GLU A 26 0.40 5.40 -5.34
C GLU A 26 -0.47 6.41 -4.59
N ALA A 27 -1.47 5.92 -3.86
CA ALA A 27 -2.40 6.75 -3.10
C ALA A 27 -2.89 6.01 -1.86
N VAL A 28 -3.31 6.76 -0.84
CA VAL A 28 -3.76 6.23 0.45
C VAL A 28 -4.98 5.33 0.31
N ASP A 29 -5.94 5.72 -0.51
CA ASP A 29 -7.16 4.96 -0.78
C ASP A 29 -6.86 3.58 -1.36
N ILE A 30 -5.90 3.46 -2.29
CA ILE A 30 -5.47 2.17 -2.85
C ILE A 30 -4.94 1.25 -1.75
N ILE A 31 -4.15 1.79 -0.82
CA ILE A 31 -3.60 1.01 0.30
C ILE A 31 -4.73 0.56 1.23
N LEU A 32 -5.62 1.46 1.61
CA LEU A 32 -6.75 1.15 2.48
C LEU A 32 -7.66 0.10 1.85
N HIS A 33 -7.99 0.28 0.56
CA HIS A 33 -8.84 -0.61 -0.23
C HIS A 33 -8.26 -2.02 -0.38
N THR A 34 -6.97 -2.12 -0.69
CA THR A 34 -6.35 -3.43 -0.95
C THR A 34 -5.93 -4.17 0.31
N LEU A 35 -5.47 -3.44 1.34
CA LEU A 35 -4.84 -4.03 2.52
C LEU A 35 -5.80 -4.22 3.70
N LEU A 36 -6.77 -3.30 3.87
CA LEU A 36 -7.60 -3.21 5.07
C LEU A 36 -9.10 -3.38 4.83
N ALA A 37 -9.61 -3.08 3.63
CA ALA A 37 -11.02 -3.31 3.33
C ALA A 37 -11.39 -4.80 3.46
N SER A 38 -12.64 -5.07 3.78
CA SER A 38 -13.15 -6.44 3.88
C SER A 38 -12.94 -7.19 2.57
N PRO A 39 -12.40 -8.42 2.60
CA PRO A 39 -12.17 -9.19 1.38
C PRO A 39 -13.48 -9.46 0.64
N ASP A 40 -13.58 -8.96 -0.58
CA ASP A 40 -14.68 -9.19 -1.52
C ASP A 40 -14.11 -9.33 -2.95
N PRO A 41 -13.99 -10.57 -3.47
CA PRO A 41 -13.47 -10.82 -4.80
C PRO A 41 -14.32 -10.21 -5.93
N GLU A 42 -15.62 -10.03 -5.73
CA GLU A 42 -16.51 -9.46 -6.75
C GLU A 42 -16.27 -7.95 -6.89
N ARG A 43 -15.98 -7.28 -5.79
CA ARG A 43 -15.65 -5.85 -5.75
C ARG A 43 -14.16 -5.59 -5.89
N GLY A 44 -13.32 -6.61 -5.78
CA GLY A 44 -11.87 -6.48 -5.81
C GLY A 44 -11.26 -5.87 -4.54
N THR A 45 -12.04 -5.78 -3.43
CA THR A 45 -11.56 -5.22 -2.17
C THR A 45 -10.79 -6.24 -1.36
N GLY A 46 -9.88 -5.78 -0.49
CA GLY A 46 -9.18 -6.62 0.46
C GLY A 46 -8.24 -7.67 -0.14
N ALA A 47 -7.77 -7.47 -1.39
CA ALA A 47 -6.92 -8.45 -2.08
C ALA A 47 -5.63 -8.80 -1.33
N LEU A 48 -5.12 -7.91 -0.49
CA LEU A 48 -3.95 -8.10 0.35
C LEU A 48 -4.27 -8.19 1.85
N ASN A 49 -5.56 -8.22 2.20
CA ASN A 49 -6.03 -8.38 3.57
C ASN A 49 -5.94 -9.86 4.00
N PHE A 50 -4.74 -10.36 4.16
CA PHE A 50 -4.50 -11.75 4.55
C PHE A 50 -4.91 -12.05 6.00
N GLY A 51 -5.02 -11.01 6.85
CA GLY A 51 -5.57 -11.10 8.20
C GLY A 51 -7.08 -11.29 8.25
N LYS A 52 -7.75 -11.15 7.10
CA LYS A 52 -9.23 -11.27 6.96
C LYS A 52 -9.98 -10.32 7.90
N TYR A 53 -9.39 -9.18 8.19
CA TYR A 53 -10.04 -8.11 8.94
C TYR A 53 -11.34 -7.70 8.25
N ARG A 54 -12.37 -7.41 9.04
CA ARG A 54 -13.67 -6.95 8.56
C ARG A 54 -14.21 -5.87 9.49
N ASN A 55 -14.62 -4.75 8.92
CA ASN A 55 -15.29 -3.68 9.63
C ASN A 55 -16.20 -2.93 8.65
N GLU A 56 -17.51 -3.18 8.76
CA GLU A 56 -18.52 -2.60 7.85
C GLU A 56 -18.55 -1.07 7.91
N ALA A 57 -18.30 -0.49 9.09
CA ALA A 57 -18.25 0.98 9.23
C ALA A 57 -17.05 1.56 8.48
N PHE A 58 -15.89 0.91 8.56
CA PHE A 58 -14.71 1.29 7.78
C PHE A 58 -14.96 1.15 6.28
N ASP A 59 -15.52 0.03 5.84
CA ASP A 59 -15.81 -0.22 4.41
C ASP A 59 -16.76 0.85 3.86
N ALA A 60 -17.80 1.22 4.61
CA ALA A 60 -18.73 2.27 4.22
C ALA A 60 -18.06 3.66 4.15
N MET A 61 -17.21 3.99 5.11
CA MET A 61 -16.46 5.26 5.10
C MET A 61 -15.48 5.33 3.94
N LEU A 62 -14.78 4.24 3.65
CA LEU A 62 -13.84 4.16 2.53
C LEU A 62 -14.59 4.32 1.20
N ALA A 63 -15.68 3.59 0.98
CA ALA A 63 -16.50 3.70 -0.22
C ALA A 63 -17.05 5.12 -0.42
N ARG A 64 -17.48 5.78 0.67
CA ARG A 64 -17.88 7.19 0.63
C ARG A 64 -16.71 8.09 0.20
N ALA A 65 -15.53 7.92 0.80
CA ALA A 65 -14.35 8.73 0.46
C ALA A 65 -13.95 8.55 -1.02
N GLU A 66 -14.02 7.32 -1.53
CA GLU A 66 -13.72 7.00 -2.93
C GLU A 66 -14.72 7.64 -3.92
N SER A 67 -15.95 7.90 -3.50
CA SER A 67 -16.96 8.59 -4.33
C SER A 67 -16.75 10.11 -4.41
N ILE A 68 -15.93 10.70 -3.56
CA ILE A 68 -15.63 12.14 -3.55
C ILE A 68 -14.51 12.43 -4.57
N ALA A 69 -14.65 13.52 -5.33
CA ALA A 69 -13.60 13.97 -6.24
C ALA A 69 -12.28 14.26 -5.50
N VAL A 70 -11.16 14.03 -6.17
CA VAL A 70 -9.83 14.27 -5.59
C VAL A 70 -9.71 15.72 -5.11
N GLY A 71 -9.41 15.89 -3.83
CA GLY A 71 -9.32 17.19 -3.20
C GLY A 71 -9.31 17.12 -1.67
N PRO A 72 -9.34 18.28 -0.99
CA PRO A 72 -9.27 18.34 0.47
C PRO A 72 -10.40 17.59 1.18
N GLU A 73 -11.60 17.57 0.62
CA GLU A 73 -12.75 16.87 1.19
C GLU A 73 -12.53 15.34 1.19
N ARG A 74 -12.06 14.79 0.06
CA ARG A 74 -11.69 13.36 -0.02
C ARG A 74 -10.58 13.03 0.96
N ASN A 75 -9.56 13.88 1.06
CA ASN A 75 -8.45 13.65 1.99
C ASN A 75 -8.93 13.63 3.44
N ALA A 76 -9.85 14.52 3.82
CA ALA A 76 -10.44 14.51 5.15
C ALA A 76 -11.26 13.24 5.42
N ALA A 77 -12.04 12.77 4.44
CA ALA A 77 -12.79 11.52 4.56
C ALA A 77 -11.87 10.29 4.69
N LEU A 78 -10.77 10.24 3.90
CA LEU A 78 -9.76 9.18 4.00
C LEU A 78 -9.02 9.21 5.35
N ALA A 79 -8.74 10.39 5.90
CA ALA A 79 -8.15 10.52 7.23
C ALA A 79 -9.06 9.94 8.30
N GLN A 80 -10.37 10.25 8.28
CA GLN A 80 -11.35 9.69 9.22
C GLN A 80 -11.45 8.16 9.09
N ALA A 81 -11.48 7.64 7.87
CA ALA A 81 -11.47 6.19 7.65
C ALA A 81 -10.19 5.55 8.19
N THR A 82 -9.05 6.21 8.02
CA THR A 82 -7.76 5.75 8.56
C THR A 82 -7.77 5.74 10.09
N GLU A 83 -8.27 6.78 10.74
CA GLU A 83 -8.39 6.82 12.20
C GLU A 83 -9.27 5.69 12.74
N LEU A 84 -10.41 5.44 12.09
CA LEU A 84 -11.31 4.35 12.47
C LEU A 84 -10.62 2.98 12.38
N VAL A 85 -10.01 2.67 11.25
CA VAL A 85 -9.38 1.35 11.06
C VAL A 85 -8.15 1.16 11.95
N MET A 86 -7.40 2.22 12.22
CA MET A 86 -6.23 2.15 13.09
C MET A 86 -6.58 2.01 14.58
N ALA A 87 -7.79 2.42 14.98
CA ALA A 87 -8.29 2.15 16.34
C ALA A 87 -8.47 0.65 16.61
N ASP A 88 -8.83 -0.13 15.60
CA ASP A 88 -8.95 -1.59 15.70
C ASP A 88 -7.60 -2.33 15.59
N GLN A 89 -6.55 -1.64 15.18
CA GLN A 89 -5.17 -2.16 15.02
C GLN A 89 -5.06 -3.49 14.22
N PRO A 90 -5.69 -3.59 13.04
CA PRO A 90 -5.58 -4.81 12.22
C PRO A 90 -4.17 -5.03 11.69
N ILE A 91 -3.37 -3.98 11.65
CA ILE A 91 -1.94 -3.99 11.32
C ILE A 91 -1.16 -3.14 12.33
N ILE A 92 0.14 -3.41 12.43
CA ILE A 92 1.06 -2.62 13.25
C ILE A 92 2.03 -1.92 12.29
N PRO A 93 1.83 -0.63 11.98
CA PRO A 93 2.78 0.14 11.16
C PRO A 93 4.11 0.26 11.90
N LEU A 94 5.20 -0.12 11.24
CA LEU A 94 6.54 -0.09 11.87
C LEU A 94 7.36 1.09 11.37
N TYR A 95 7.53 1.24 10.06
CA TYR A 95 8.33 2.31 9.46
C TYR A 95 8.06 2.46 7.95
N HIS A 96 8.52 3.55 7.39
CA HIS A 96 8.56 3.76 5.95
C HIS A 96 9.94 3.39 5.40
N PHE A 97 9.95 2.68 4.27
CA PHE A 97 11.20 2.35 3.57
C PHE A 97 11.81 3.60 2.93
N HIS A 98 13.12 3.73 3.05
CA HIS A 98 13.88 4.64 2.21
C HIS A 98 14.21 3.97 0.88
N HIS A 99 13.94 4.65 -0.23
CA HIS A 99 14.40 4.22 -1.54
C HIS A 99 15.87 4.57 -1.70
N ILE A 100 16.72 3.56 -1.79
CA ILE A 100 18.15 3.70 -2.04
C ILE A 100 18.40 3.28 -3.47
N VAL A 101 18.89 4.21 -4.30
CA VAL A 101 19.17 3.98 -5.72
C VAL A 101 20.65 4.20 -5.98
N GLY A 102 21.33 3.15 -6.47
CA GLY A 102 22.69 3.26 -6.98
C GLY A 102 22.66 3.34 -8.52
N TYR A 103 23.43 4.24 -9.10
CA TYR A 103 23.59 4.35 -10.54
C TYR A 103 25.04 4.55 -10.94
N GLY A 104 25.39 4.09 -12.16
CA GLY A 104 26.75 4.18 -12.68
C GLY A 104 27.02 5.50 -13.36
N SER A 105 28.32 5.77 -13.67
CA SER A 105 28.80 7.01 -14.25
C SER A 105 28.21 7.38 -15.62
N ARG A 106 27.58 6.43 -16.32
CA ARG A 106 26.90 6.70 -17.60
C ARG A 106 25.56 7.42 -17.45
N ILE A 107 25.08 7.61 -16.21
CA ILE A 107 23.88 8.37 -15.90
C ILE A 107 24.31 9.72 -15.35
N GLY A 108 24.04 10.80 -16.08
CA GLY A 108 24.46 12.16 -15.70
C GLY A 108 23.63 12.75 -14.57
N SER A 109 22.35 12.43 -14.50
CA SER A 109 21.48 12.85 -13.41
C SER A 109 20.39 11.81 -13.14
N TYR A 110 20.00 11.72 -11.90
CA TYR A 110 18.88 10.88 -11.44
C TYR A 110 17.94 11.73 -10.58
N VAL A 111 16.70 11.82 -11.00
CA VAL A 111 15.68 12.53 -10.23
C VAL A 111 14.78 11.50 -9.56
N LEU A 112 14.78 11.49 -8.22
CA LEU A 112 13.90 10.61 -7.46
C LEU A 112 12.47 11.07 -7.62
N HIS A 113 11.64 10.22 -8.21
CA HIS A 113 10.21 10.48 -8.32
C HIS A 113 9.51 10.15 -7.00
N PRO A 114 8.51 10.92 -6.54
CA PRO A 114 7.78 10.62 -5.31
C PRO A 114 7.17 9.22 -5.25
N ARG A 115 6.84 8.62 -6.40
CA ARG A 115 6.32 7.25 -6.51
C ARG A 115 7.39 6.15 -6.52
N GLY A 116 8.66 6.51 -6.40
CA GLY A 116 9.79 5.56 -6.26
C GLY A 116 10.16 4.79 -7.53
N TRP A 117 9.35 3.88 -8.00
CA TRP A 117 9.71 2.95 -9.11
C TRP A 117 9.49 3.47 -10.54
N THR A 118 8.88 4.60 -10.72
CA THR A 118 8.62 5.17 -12.06
C THR A 118 9.78 6.01 -12.58
N THR A 119 10.91 5.99 -11.89
CA THR A 119 12.03 6.90 -12.11
C THR A 119 12.91 6.58 -13.30
N ALA A 120 12.84 5.37 -13.83
CA ALA A 120 13.68 4.98 -14.98
C ALA A 120 13.45 5.85 -16.23
N MET A 121 12.27 6.47 -16.35
CA MET A 121 11.93 7.35 -17.47
C MET A 121 12.45 8.78 -17.31
N GLN A 122 12.99 9.13 -16.15
CA GLN A 122 13.46 10.49 -15.81
C GLN A 122 14.99 10.55 -15.65
N THR A 123 15.70 9.47 -15.97
CA THR A 123 17.16 9.48 -15.97
C THR A 123 17.67 10.14 -17.24
N LEU A 124 18.66 11.01 -17.10
CA LEU A 124 19.37 11.61 -18.23
C LEU A 124 20.73 10.92 -18.38
N PRO A 125 21.17 10.64 -19.62
CA PRO A 125 22.53 10.16 -19.86
C PRO A 125 23.56 11.17 -19.37
N ALA A 126 24.76 10.70 -19.03
CA ALA A 126 25.89 11.59 -18.80
C ALA A 126 26.20 12.33 -20.12
N MET A 127 26.36 13.62 -20.07
CA MET A 127 26.88 14.39 -21.19
C MET A 127 28.37 14.07 -21.31
N GLU A 128 28.84 13.72 -22.51
CA GLU A 128 30.25 13.55 -22.83
C GLU A 128 31.00 14.88 -22.77
#